data_a334820dfe8fa60b4510bfd8869ca53a
#
_entry.id   a334820dfe8fa60b4510bfd8869ca53a
#
_cell.length_a   1.000
_cell.length_b   1.000
_cell.length_c   1.000
_cell.angle_alpha   90.00
_cell.angle_beta   90.00
_cell.angle_gamma   90.00
#
_symmetry.space_group_name_H-M   'P 1'
#
loop_
_entity.id
_entity.type
_entity.pdbx_description
1 polymer ?
#
loop_
_entity_poly.entity_id
_entity_poly.type
_entity_poly.pdbx_seq_one_letter_code
_entity_poly.pdbx_strand_id
1 'polypeptide(L)'
;MYSHEIARECELTSTQVRRDLMPIASAGSPNKGYSIARLLQSIGNLLDDPEEQRVALVGVGHLGRAILADFAGRRPNLSIVAAFDQDPTKVGRVIHGCRCYSMQDLSVVVRERKVKVAILAVPATAAQTITEQLIASGVGGILNFAPVPLHVPPKVYVEHLDMAISLERVAYFARHGMGGRRMERAKR
;
A
#
# COMPACT_ATOMS: atom_id res chain seq x y z
N MET A 1 5.39 20.64 19.89
CA MET A 1 6.33 20.40 18.81
C MET A 1 6.03 21.36 17.66
N TYR A 2 7.03 21.99 17.09
CA TYR A 2 6.85 22.95 16.00
C TYR A 2 7.10 22.31 14.64
N SER A 3 6.57 22.91 13.58
CA SER A 3 6.75 22.37 12.21
C SER A 3 8.21 22.22 11.78
N HIS A 4 9.12 23.05 12.29
CA HIS A 4 10.54 22.94 12.00
C HIS A 4 11.22 21.77 12.72
N GLU A 5 10.72 21.37 13.89
CA GLU A 5 11.21 20.21 14.63
C GLU A 5 10.78 18.93 13.93
N ILE A 6 9.49 18.83 13.54
CA ILE A 6 8.97 17.70 12.73
C ILE A 6 9.71 17.61 11.40
N ALA A 7 9.93 18.75 10.75
CA ALA A 7 10.64 18.81 9.48
C ALA A 7 12.07 18.24 9.56
N ARG A 8 12.76 18.51 10.67
CA ARG A 8 14.11 17.98 10.93
C ARG A 8 14.10 16.46 11.09
N GLU A 9 13.17 15.93 11.89
CA GLU A 9 13.04 14.48 12.13
C GLU A 9 12.64 13.70 10.86
N CYS A 10 11.83 14.34 10.00
CA CYS A 10 11.33 13.69 8.78
C CYS A 10 12.16 14.03 7.52
N GLU A 11 13.25 14.79 7.65
CA GLU A 11 14.05 15.30 6.52
C GLU A 11 13.23 16.09 5.48
N LEU A 12 12.21 16.82 5.94
CA LEU A 12 11.30 17.64 5.14
C LEU A 12 11.54 19.13 5.37
N THR A 13 10.86 19.98 4.60
CA THR A 13 10.79 21.41 4.89
C THR A 13 9.61 21.72 5.81
N SER A 14 9.73 22.77 6.64
CA SER A 14 8.62 23.21 7.52
C SER A 14 7.34 23.58 6.73
N THR A 15 7.49 23.97 5.46
CA THR A 15 6.38 24.30 4.58
C THR A 15 5.65 23.04 4.12
N GLN A 16 6.38 21.97 3.78
CA GLN A 16 5.80 20.65 3.47
C GLN A 16 5.05 20.11 4.68
N VAL A 17 5.69 20.07 5.85
CA VAL A 17 5.05 19.62 7.09
C VAL A 17 3.73 20.36 7.35
N ARG A 18 3.72 21.70 7.21
CA ARG A 18 2.49 22.48 7.40
C ARG A 18 1.41 22.12 6.39
N ARG A 19 1.79 21.95 5.11
CA ARG A 19 0.84 21.56 4.05
C ARG A 19 0.24 20.20 4.30
N ASP A 20 1.09 19.23 4.69
CA ASP A 20 0.67 17.84 4.88
C ASP A 20 -0.17 17.66 6.15
N LEU A 21 0.10 18.46 7.18
CA LEU A 21 -0.69 18.44 8.42
C LEU A 21 -1.97 19.28 8.35
N MET A 22 -2.11 20.19 7.40
CA MET A 22 -3.28 21.06 7.27
C MET A 22 -4.62 20.30 7.16
N PRO A 23 -4.75 19.21 6.38
CA PRO A 23 -5.98 18.43 6.32
C PRO A 23 -6.22 17.53 7.52
N ILE A 24 -5.17 17.22 8.31
CA ILE A 24 -5.23 16.24 9.40
C ILE A 24 -5.37 16.91 10.77
N ALA A 25 -4.64 17.99 10.98
CA ALA A 25 -4.66 18.72 12.22
C ALA A 25 -5.55 19.95 12.08
N SER A 26 -6.65 20.01 12.84
CA SER A 26 -7.32 21.29 13.08
C SER A 26 -6.27 22.25 13.64
N ALA A 27 -5.90 23.22 12.81
CA ALA A 27 -4.93 24.29 12.95
C ALA A 27 -4.12 24.28 14.26
N GLY A 28 -2.87 23.85 14.18
CA GLY A 28 -1.90 24.18 15.24
C GLY A 28 -1.90 25.72 15.43
N SER A 29 -1.88 26.18 16.65
CA SER A 29 -1.76 27.59 16.92
C SER A 29 -0.36 28.06 16.51
N PRO A 30 -0.23 29.15 15.74
CA PRO A 30 1.08 29.66 15.32
C PRO A 30 2.09 29.83 16.47
N ASN A 31 1.59 30.12 17.67
CA ASN A 31 2.39 30.37 18.86
C ASN A 31 2.55 29.17 19.81
N LYS A 32 1.77 28.08 19.64
CA LYS A 32 1.79 26.91 20.54
C LYS A 32 2.31 25.63 19.89
N GLY A 33 2.55 25.65 18.57
CA GLY A 33 2.95 24.47 17.82
C GLY A 33 1.85 23.39 17.76
N TYR A 34 2.25 22.18 17.50
CA TYR A 34 1.37 21.00 17.43
C TYR A 34 1.41 20.22 18.74
N SER A 35 0.25 19.80 19.23
CA SER A 35 0.14 18.80 20.30
C SER A 35 0.39 17.42 19.70
N ILE A 36 1.42 16.72 20.14
CA ILE A 36 1.75 15.37 19.66
C ILE A 36 0.58 14.41 19.90
N ALA A 37 -0.03 14.47 21.09
CA ALA A 37 -1.17 13.61 21.42
C ALA A 37 -2.37 13.82 20.45
N ARG A 38 -2.69 15.08 20.13
CA ARG A 38 -3.75 15.40 19.16
C ARG A 38 -3.37 15.00 17.75
N LEU A 39 -2.11 15.17 17.35
CA LEU A 39 -1.62 14.73 16.04
C LEU A 39 -1.72 13.21 15.91
N LEU A 40 -1.25 12.46 16.90
CA LEU A 40 -1.36 11.00 16.92
C LEU A 40 -2.82 10.55 16.85
N GLN A 41 -3.71 11.20 17.60
CA GLN A 41 -5.13 10.90 17.55
C GLN A 41 -5.75 11.21 16.17
N SER A 42 -5.43 12.37 15.58
CA SER A 42 -5.95 12.76 14.28
C SER A 42 -5.41 11.89 13.15
N ILE A 43 -4.13 11.52 13.21
CA ILE A 43 -3.50 10.58 12.26
C ILE A 43 -4.10 9.18 12.46
N GLY A 44 -4.28 8.74 13.70
CA GLY A 44 -4.95 7.50 14.02
C GLY A 44 -6.36 7.46 13.41
N ASN A 45 -7.18 8.47 13.67
CA ASN A 45 -8.54 8.57 13.10
C ASN A 45 -8.58 8.62 11.55
N LEU A 46 -7.51 9.10 10.91
CA LEU A 46 -7.39 9.11 9.45
C LEU A 46 -6.95 7.76 8.89
N LEU A 47 -6.07 7.05 9.61
CA LEU A 47 -5.51 5.77 9.19
C LEU A 47 -6.31 4.57 9.72
N ASP A 48 -6.91 4.74 10.89
CA ASP A 48 -7.78 3.74 11.51
C ASP A 48 -9.22 4.01 11.09
N ASP A 49 -9.53 3.68 9.82
CA ASP A 49 -10.93 3.50 9.44
C ASP A 49 -11.53 2.45 10.40
N PRO A 50 -12.62 2.75 11.13
CA PRO A 50 -13.24 1.79 12.05
C PRO A 50 -13.75 0.55 11.32
N GLU A 51 -13.89 0.58 9.99
CA GLU A 51 -14.21 -0.59 9.19
C GLU A 51 -12.91 -1.36 8.81
N GLU A 52 -12.90 -2.65 9.14
CA GLU A 52 -11.86 -3.58 8.74
C GLU A 52 -11.66 -3.52 7.22
N GLN A 53 -10.48 -3.11 6.77
CA GLN A 53 -10.11 -3.07 5.37
C GLN A 53 -9.85 -4.49 4.86
N ARG A 54 -10.77 -5.00 4.06
CA ARG A 54 -10.72 -6.37 3.52
C ARG A 54 -9.91 -6.40 2.22
N VAL A 55 -8.88 -7.24 2.25
CA VAL A 55 -7.91 -7.38 1.17
C VAL A 55 -8.05 -8.74 0.50
N ALA A 56 -7.90 -8.78 -0.82
CA ALA A 56 -7.70 -10.01 -1.57
C ALA A 56 -6.25 -10.13 -2.02
N LEU A 57 -5.70 -11.35 -2.00
CA LEU A 57 -4.42 -11.67 -2.62
C LEU A 57 -4.66 -12.49 -3.88
N VAL A 58 -4.10 -12.05 -5.01
CA VAL A 58 -4.14 -12.80 -6.26
C VAL A 58 -2.74 -13.27 -6.64
N GLY A 59 -2.58 -14.58 -6.78
CA GLY A 59 -1.31 -15.28 -6.97
C GLY A 59 -0.72 -15.79 -5.65
N VAL A 60 -0.86 -17.10 -5.39
CA VAL A 60 -0.34 -17.79 -4.20
C VAL A 60 0.92 -18.58 -4.55
N GLY A 61 1.86 -17.90 -5.24
CA GLY A 61 3.23 -18.38 -5.47
C GLY A 61 4.11 -18.19 -4.24
N HIS A 62 5.43 -18.19 -4.41
CA HIS A 62 6.37 -17.97 -3.29
C HIS A 62 6.13 -16.62 -2.60
N LEU A 63 6.03 -15.54 -3.38
CA LEU A 63 5.78 -14.20 -2.86
C LEU A 63 4.41 -14.10 -2.18
N GLY A 64 3.35 -14.59 -2.81
CA GLY A 64 2.00 -14.56 -2.23
C GLY A 64 1.91 -15.32 -0.91
N ARG A 65 2.56 -16.48 -0.79
CA ARG A 65 2.64 -17.23 0.48
C ARG A 65 3.40 -16.46 1.57
N ALA A 66 4.50 -15.80 1.21
CA ALA A 66 5.27 -14.97 2.13
C ALA A 66 4.41 -13.79 2.65
N ILE A 67 3.67 -13.14 1.76
CA ILE A 67 2.74 -12.07 2.11
C ILE A 67 1.66 -12.59 3.07
N LEU A 68 1.00 -13.72 2.76
CA LEU A 68 -0.01 -14.30 3.65
C LEU A 68 0.56 -14.60 5.04
N ALA A 69 1.76 -15.16 5.11
CA ALA A 69 2.41 -15.47 6.39
C ALA A 69 2.76 -14.21 7.19
N ASP A 70 3.20 -13.15 6.52
CA ASP A 70 3.63 -11.91 7.19
C ASP A 70 2.45 -11.07 7.66
N PHE A 71 1.36 -11.04 6.91
CA PHE A 71 0.16 -10.25 7.25
C PHE A 71 -0.76 -10.93 8.26
N ALA A 72 -0.58 -12.22 8.55
CA ALA A 72 -1.40 -12.95 9.49
C ALA A 72 -1.36 -12.29 10.90
N GLY A 73 -2.42 -11.56 11.28
CA GLY A 73 -2.61 -10.98 12.60
C GLY A 73 -1.76 -9.75 12.95
N ARG A 74 -0.98 -9.19 12.02
CA ARG A 74 -0.11 -8.03 12.31
C ARG A 74 -0.81 -6.67 12.25
N ARG A 75 -1.94 -6.58 11.58
CA ARG A 75 -2.69 -5.32 11.40
C ARG A 75 -4.15 -5.55 11.74
N PRO A 76 -4.66 -4.98 12.85
CA PRO A 76 -6.04 -5.25 13.29
C PRO A 76 -7.10 -4.76 12.28
N ASN A 77 -6.80 -3.67 11.55
CA ASN A 77 -7.74 -3.05 10.62
C ASN A 77 -7.48 -3.39 9.15
N LEU A 78 -6.59 -4.35 8.84
CA LEU A 78 -6.29 -4.77 7.48
C LEU A 78 -6.10 -6.28 7.43
N SER A 79 -7.07 -7.00 6.86
CA SER A 79 -7.05 -8.47 6.82
C SER A 79 -7.15 -9.01 5.40
N ILE A 80 -6.33 -10.02 5.08
CA ILE A 80 -6.45 -10.76 3.82
C ILE A 80 -7.53 -11.82 3.99
N VAL A 81 -8.73 -11.53 3.47
CA VAL A 81 -9.94 -12.37 3.65
C VAL A 81 -10.13 -13.41 2.56
N ALA A 82 -9.43 -13.28 1.42
CA ALA A 82 -9.49 -14.21 0.31
C ALA A 82 -8.16 -14.24 -0.46
N ALA A 83 -7.72 -15.42 -0.86
CA ALA A 83 -6.62 -15.61 -1.79
C ALA A 83 -7.14 -16.29 -3.06
N PHE A 84 -6.48 -16.04 -4.20
CA PHE A 84 -6.86 -16.59 -5.50
C PHE A 84 -5.64 -17.15 -6.23
N ASP A 85 -5.80 -18.30 -6.85
CA ASP A 85 -4.76 -18.89 -7.70
C ASP A 85 -5.42 -19.68 -8.86
N GLN A 86 -4.71 -19.81 -9.98
CA GLN A 86 -5.14 -20.66 -11.08
C GLN A 86 -4.80 -22.14 -10.89
N ASP A 87 -3.86 -22.45 -9.99
CA ASP A 87 -3.38 -23.80 -9.70
C ASP A 87 -4.44 -24.57 -8.91
N PRO A 88 -5.06 -25.63 -9.51
CA PRO A 88 -6.11 -26.40 -8.85
C PRO A 88 -5.64 -27.09 -7.58
N THR A 89 -4.33 -27.33 -7.43
CA THR A 89 -3.78 -27.96 -6.22
C THR A 89 -3.81 -27.06 -5.00
N LYS A 90 -3.99 -25.74 -5.18
CA LYS A 90 -4.09 -24.72 -4.14
C LYS A 90 -5.53 -24.34 -3.84
N VAL A 91 -6.41 -24.44 -4.85
CA VAL A 91 -7.82 -24.10 -4.74
C VAL A 91 -8.51 -24.94 -3.67
N GLY A 92 -9.32 -24.30 -2.83
CA GLY A 92 -10.03 -24.92 -1.71
C GLY A 92 -9.22 -25.08 -0.44
N ARG A 93 -7.88 -24.91 -0.49
CA ARG A 93 -7.02 -25.02 0.69
C ARG A 93 -7.02 -23.73 1.52
N VAL A 94 -6.70 -23.88 2.80
CA VAL A 94 -6.41 -22.78 3.71
C VAL A 94 -4.88 -22.65 3.82
N ILE A 95 -4.35 -21.49 3.43
CA ILE A 95 -2.92 -21.19 3.39
C ILE A 95 -2.67 -20.01 4.33
N HIS A 96 -1.88 -20.20 5.38
CA HIS A 96 -1.62 -19.21 6.43
C HIS A 96 -2.92 -18.53 6.96
N GLY A 97 -3.95 -19.35 7.20
CA GLY A 97 -5.24 -18.87 7.71
C GLY A 97 -6.19 -18.28 6.66
N CYS A 98 -5.76 -18.11 5.41
CA CYS A 98 -6.58 -17.57 4.34
C CYS A 98 -7.01 -18.68 3.36
N ARG A 99 -8.29 -18.72 3.00
CA ARG A 99 -8.84 -19.67 2.01
C ARG A 99 -8.44 -19.23 0.60
N CYS A 100 -7.93 -20.18 -0.17
CA CYS A 100 -7.61 -20.00 -1.60
C CYS A 100 -8.79 -20.41 -2.47
N TYR A 101 -9.22 -19.52 -3.34
CA TYR A 101 -10.33 -19.69 -4.29
C TYR A 101 -9.81 -19.82 -5.73
N SER A 102 -10.64 -20.37 -6.61
CA SER A 102 -10.38 -20.35 -8.05
C SER A 102 -10.45 -18.93 -8.61
N MET A 103 -9.68 -18.65 -9.67
CA MET A 103 -9.79 -17.39 -10.41
C MET A 103 -11.18 -17.19 -11.02
N GLN A 104 -11.93 -18.27 -11.28
CA GLN A 104 -13.32 -18.21 -11.78
C GLN A 104 -14.27 -17.59 -10.73
N ASP A 105 -13.99 -17.75 -9.45
CA ASP A 105 -14.81 -17.25 -8.35
C ASP A 105 -14.45 -15.81 -7.95
N LEU A 106 -13.40 -15.22 -8.57
CA LEU A 106 -12.82 -13.93 -8.15
C LEU A 106 -13.89 -12.84 -7.99
N SER A 107 -14.69 -12.61 -9.02
CA SER A 107 -15.70 -11.54 -9.02
C SER A 107 -16.82 -11.75 -7.99
N VAL A 108 -17.18 -12.99 -7.72
CA VAL A 108 -18.21 -13.34 -6.73
C VAL A 108 -17.67 -13.13 -5.33
N VAL A 109 -16.53 -13.75 -5.01
CA VAL A 109 -15.92 -13.70 -3.67
C VAL A 109 -15.49 -12.28 -3.30
N VAL A 110 -14.93 -11.49 -4.23
CA VAL A 110 -14.55 -10.08 -4.01
C VAL A 110 -15.77 -9.27 -3.57
N ARG A 111 -16.91 -9.43 -4.25
CA ARG A 111 -18.15 -8.73 -3.89
C ARG A 111 -18.75 -9.20 -2.58
N GLU A 112 -18.89 -10.51 -2.37
CA GLU A 112 -19.45 -11.09 -1.15
C GLU A 112 -18.64 -10.73 0.10
N ARG A 113 -17.31 -10.75 -0.02
CA ARG A 113 -16.39 -10.39 1.07
C ARG A 113 -16.19 -8.88 1.21
N LYS A 114 -16.82 -8.06 0.35
CA LYS A 114 -16.70 -6.59 0.34
C LYS A 114 -15.23 -6.13 0.26
N VAL A 115 -14.43 -6.82 -0.55
CA VAL A 115 -13.01 -6.49 -0.73
C VAL A 115 -12.87 -5.13 -1.42
N LYS A 116 -12.03 -4.25 -0.87
CA LYS A 116 -11.74 -2.92 -1.42
C LYS A 116 -10.32 -2.77 -1.90
N VAL A 117 -9.41 -3.59 -1.41
CA VAL A 117 -7.99 -3.57 -1.75
C VAL A 117 -7.57 -4.94 -2.25
N ALA A 118 -6.71 -4.97 -3.27
CA ALA A 118 -6.12 -6.21 -3.77
C ALA A 118 -4.59 -6.14 -3.81
N ILE A 119 -3.96 -7.26 -3.50
CA ILE A 119 -2.53 -7.49 -3.71
C ILE A 119 -2.38 -8.38 -4.94
N LEU A 120 -1.60 -7.94 -5.92
CA LEU A 120 -1.39 -8.63 -7.17
C LEU A 120 0.05 -9.19 -7.22
N ALA A 121 0.17 -10.51 -7.09
CA ALA A 121 1.44 -11.24 -7.11
C ALA A 121 1.44 -12.31 -8.21
N VAL A 122 1.11 -11.88 -9.44
CA VAL A 122 0.94 -12.73 -10.62
C VAL A 122 1.97 -12.40 -11.71
N PRO A 123 2.18 -13.28 -12.70
CA PRO A 123 3.01 -12.97 -13.85
C PRO A 123 2.51 -11.74 -14.64
N ALA A 124 3.44 -11.04 -15.30
CA ALA A 124 3.17 -9.85 -16.11
C ALA A 124 2.02 -10.04 -17.11
N THR A 125 1.98 -11.20 -17.75
CA THR A 125 0.99 -11.54 -18.80
C THR A 125 -0.45 -11.60 -18.31
N ALA A 126 -0.67 -11.85 -17.01
CA ALA A 126 -2.00 -11.96 -16.41
C ALA A 126 -2.43 -10.68 -15.66
N ALA A 127 -1.49 -9.79 -15.36
CA ALA A 127 -1.68 -8.69 -14.43
C ALA A 127 -2.79 -7.72 -14.85
N GLN A 128 -2.82 -7.29 -16.12
CA GLN A 128 -3.79 -6.31 -16.59
C GLN A 128 -5.23 -6.88 -16.59
N THR A 129 -5.42 -8.09 -17.13
CA THR A 129 -6.74 -8.74 -17.19
C THR A 129 -7.33 -8.96 -15.79
N ILE A 130 -6.50 -9.41 -14.85
CA ILE A 130 -6.93 -9.61 -13.45
C ILE A 130 -7.26 -8.26 -12.80
N THR A 131 -6.48 -7.23 -13.07
CA THR A 131 -6.75 -5.87 -12.59
C THR A 131 -8.12 -5.36 -13.03
N GLU A 132 -8.47 -5.55 -14.30
CA GLU A 132 -9.78 -5.16 -14.85
C GLU A 132 -10.93 -5.91 -14.16
N GLN A 133 -10.77 -7.21 -13.91
CA GLN A 133 -11.77 -8.02 -13.20
C GLN A 133 -11.94 -7.55 -11.74
N LEU A 134 -10.84 -7.22 -11.04
CA LEU A 134 -10.87 -6.69 -9.67
C LEU A 134 -11.60 -5.36 -9.62
N ILE A 135 -11.29 -4.43 -10.52
CA ILE A 135 -11.93 -3.12 -10.62
C ILE A 135 -13.43 -3.25 -10.91
N ALA A 136 -13.80 -4.10 -11.86
CA ALA A 136 -15.21 -4.40 -12.19
C ALA A 136 -15.97 -5.02 -10.99
N SER A 137 -15.25 -5.64 -10.06
CA SER A 137 -15.80 -6.24 -8.84
C SER A 137 -15.88 -5.27 -7.64
N GLY A 138 -15.37 -4.02 -7.79
CA GLY A 138 -15.48 -2.96 -6.80
C GLY A 138 -14.20 -2.71 -5.98
N VAL A 139 -13.05 -3.23 -6.42
CA VAL A 139 -11.74 -2.90 -5.85
C VAL A 139 -11.34 -1.49 -6.26
N GLY A 140 -10.92 -0.67 -5.29
CA GLY A 140 -10.49 0.72 -5.47
C GLY A 140 -8.99 0.94 -5.23
N GLY A 141 -8.28 -0.03 -4.64
CA GLY A 141 -6.85 0.04 -4.38
C GLY A 141 -6.11 -1.25 -4.76
N ILE A 142 -4.95 -1.13 -5.40
CA ILE A 142 -4.15 -2.29 -5.83
C ILE A 142 -2.70 -2.10 -5.44
N LEU A 143 -2.15 -3.07 -4.72
CA LEU A 143 -0.72 -3.21 -4.49
C LEU A 143 -0.16 -4.17 -5.53
N ASN A 144 0.58 -3.66 -6.50
CA ASN A 144 1.07 -4.41 -7.64
C ASN A 144 2.53 -4.85 -7.48
N PHE A 145 2.74 -6.16 -7.40
CA PHE A 145 4.07 -6.79 -7.45
C PHE A 145 4.41 -7.37 -8.83
N ALA A 146 3.47 -7.36 -9.78
CA ALA A 146 3.79 -7.79 -11.14
C ALA A 146 4.75 -6.79 -11.80
N PRO A 147 5.78 -7.25 -12.56
CA PRO A 147 6.81 -6.38 -13.12
C PRO A 147 6.32 -5.65 -14.39
N VAL A 148 5.14 -5.08 -14.33
CA VAL A 148 4.52 -4.29 -15.41
C VAL A 148 3.66 -3.17 -14.83
N PRO A 149 3.60 -2.00 -15.48
CA PRO A 149 2.63 -0.97 -15.14
C PRO A 149 1.20 -1.46 -15.43
N LEU A 150 0.25 -0.97 -14.63
CA LEU A 150 -1.17 -1.26 -14.80
C LEU A 150 -1.90 -0.02 -15.30
N HIS A 151 -2.77 -0.20 -16.28
CA HIS A 151 -3.65 0.85 -16.78
C HIS A 151 -4.99 0.78 -16.03
N VAL A 152 -5.28 1.82 -15.25
CA VAL A 152 -6.49 1.88 -14.41
C VAL A 152 -7.21 3.23 -14.56
N PRO A 153 -8.53 3.29 -14.30
CA PRO A 153 -9.25 4.54 -14.24
C PRO A 153 -8.72 5.45 -13.11
N PRO A 154 -8.84 6.80 -13.23
CA PRO A 154 -8.31 7.76 -12.24
C PRO A 154 -8.81 7.57 -10.80
N LYS A 155 -9.95 6.91 -10.62
CA LYS A 155 -10.55 6.63 -9.30
C LYS A 155 -9.92 5.43 -8.59
N VAL A 156 -9.04 4.68 -9.24
CA VAL A 156 -8.36 3.50 -8.68
C VAL A 156 -6.93 3.86 -8.35
N TYR A 157 -6.53 3.65 -7.11
CA TYR A 157 -5.15 3.85 -6.69
C TYR A 157 -4.32 2.60 -6.93
N VAL A 158 -3.13 2.76 -7.50
CA VAL A 158 -2.18 1.66 -7.71
C VAL A 158 -0.83 2.05 -7.13
N GLU A 159 -0.34 1.24 -6.22
CA GLU A 159 1.04 1.28 -5.74
C GLU A 159 1.84 0.17 -6.42
N HIS A 160 2.94 0.53 -7.09
CA HIS A 160 3.83 -0.42 -7.75
C HIS A 160 5.03 -0.73 -6.87
N LEU A 161 5.22 -2.00 -6.52
CA LEU A 161 6.38 -2.49 -5.77
C LEU A 161 7.25 -3.38 -6.66
N ASP A 162 8.22 -2.76 -7.33
CA ASP A 162 9.27 -3.47 -8.07
C ASP A 162 10.53 -3.56 -7.21
N MET A 163 10.79 -4.77 -6.69
CA MET A 163 11.96 -5.02 -5.85
C MET A 163 13.27 -4.92 -6.66
N ALA A 164 13.27 -5.27 -7.95
CA ALA A 164 14.45 -5.18 -8.79
C ALA A 164 14.84 -3.71 -9.02
N ILE A 165 13.89 -2.87 -9.43
CA ILE A 165 14.09 -1.42 -9.58
C ILE A 165 14.53 -0.79 -8.26
N SER A 166 13.92 -1.21 -7.14
CA SER A 166 14.30 -0.70 -5.82
C SER A 166 15.73 -1.06 -5.45
N LEU A 167 16.15 -2.30 -5.71
CA LEU A 167 17.51 -2.77 -5.47
C LEU A 167 18.53 -2.07 -6.40
N GLU A 168 18.22 -1.91 -7.68
CA GLU A 168 19.05 -1.17 -8.64
C GLU A 168 19.25 0.28 -8.20
N ARG A 169 18.21 0.93 -7.69
CA ARG A 169 18.28 2.28 -7.12
C ARG A 169 19.23 2.33 -5.92
N VAL A 170 19.13 1.37 -4.99
CA VAL A 170 20.04 1.27 -3.84
C VAL A 170 21.48 1.05 -4.33
N ALA A 171 21.70 0.13 -5.26
CA ALA A 171 23.03 -0.15 -5.81
C ALA A 171 23.64 1.06 -6.53
N TYR A 172 22.82 1.81 -7.27
CA TYR A 172 23.27 3.05 -7.92
C TYR A 172 23.76 4.08 -6.90
N PHE A 173 22.96 4.37 -5.86
CA PHE A 173 23.34 5.34 -4.84
C PHE A 173 24.47 4.87 -3.94
N ALA A 174 24.61 3.57 -3.71
CA ALA A 174 25.76 3.00 -2.99
C ALA A 174 27.08 3.24 -3.72
N ARG A 175 27.08 3.20 -5.07
CA ARG A 175 28.27 3.45 -5.88
C ARG A 175 28.59 4.94 -6.06
N HIS A 176 27.58 5.78 -6.21
CA HIS A 176 27.75 7.18 -6.64
C HIS A 176 27.55 8.18 -5.48
N GLY A 177 27.18 7.72 -4.30
CA GLY A 177 26.86 8.57 -3.15
C GLY A 177 25.60 9.41 -3.36
N MET A 178 25.03 9.91 -2.26
CA MET A 178 23.86 10.83 -2.29
C MET A 178 24.25 12.28 -2.68
N GLY A 179 25.50 12.51 -3.11
CA GLY A 179 26.12 13.85 -3.27
C GLY A 179 25.60 14.73 -4.40
N GLY A 180 24.73 14.22 -5.30
CA GLY A 180 24.31 15.01 -6.47
C GLY A 180 23.06 15.88 -6.27
N ARG A 181 22.22 15.63 -5.29
CA ARG A 181 20.93 16.36 -5.11
C ARG A 181 20.85 17.28 -3.91
N ARG A 182 21.79 17.22 -2.98
CA ARG A 182 21.78 18.05 -1.76
C ARG A 182 22.29 19.47 -1.96
N MET A 183 23.10 19.74 -2.99
CA MET A 183 23.71 21.06 -3.20
C MET A 183 22.89 22.04 -4.10
N GLU A 184 21.98 21.57 -4.92
CA GLU A 184 21.19 22.48 -5.78
C GLU A 184 19.93 23.05 -5.10
N ARG A 185 19.40 22.43 -4.02
CA ARG A 185 18.24 22.94 -3.30
C ARG A 185 18.55 23.94 -2.18
N ALA A 186 19.82 24.13 -1.82
CA ALA A 186 20.21 25.10 -0.79
C ALA A 186 20.58 26.48 -1.37
N LYS A 187 20.55 26.66 -2.69
CA LYS A 187 20.90 27.93 -3.38
C LYS A 187 19.76 28.55 -4.21
N ARG A 188 18.50 28.19 -3.91
CA ARG A 188 17.37 28.93 -4.47
C ARG A 188 16.38 29.32 -3.38
#